data_a0085ec5b602451ee503635b5acc62d7
#
_entry.id   a0085ec5b602451ee503635b5acc62d7
#
_cell.length_a   1.000
_cell.length_b   1.000
_cell.length_c   1.000
_cell.angle_alpha   90.00
_cell.angle_beta   90.00
_cell.angle_gamma   90.00
#
_symmetry.space_group_name_H-M   'P 1'
#
loop_
_entity.id
_entity.type
_entity.pdbx_description
1 polymer ?
#
loop_
_entity_poly.entity_id
_entity_poly.type
_entity_poly.pdbx_seq_one_letter_code
_entity_poly.pdbx_strand_id
1 'polypeptide(L)'
;MKHRIRTAAMILLAASIAAPAFAQSAGADTYKAKCAMCHGPDGTAATPMGKMMKIPSFKDPDLIKATDAALIAATNDGKGKMPAYKGKLTDAQIKDVITFIRTLQK
;
A
#
# COMPACT_ATOMS: atom_id res chain seq x y z
N MET A 1 25.28 -49.58 32.37
CA MET A 1 25.65 -48.41 31.54
C MET A 1 24.40 -47.72 31.09
N LYS A 2 24.15 -46.52 31.57
CA LYS A 2 22.94 -45.76 31.24
C LYS A 2 23.28 -44.86 30.06
N HIS A 3 22.75 -45.16 28.89
CA HIS A 3 22.81 -44.26 27.75
C HIS A 3 21.78 -43.17 27.94
N ARG A 4 22.26 -41.98 28.24
CA ARG A 4 21.42 -40.81 28.24
C ARG A 4 21.25 -40.35 26.80
N ILE A 5 20.08 -40.61 26.23
CA ILE A 5 19.67 -40.03 24.97
C ILE A 5 19.36 -38.57 25.25
N ARG A 6 20.24 -37.70 24.83
CA ARG A 6 19.95 -36.26 24.79
C ARG A 6 19.15 -36.01 23.54
N THR A 7 17.86 -35.93 23.69
CA THR A 7 17.00 -35.36 22.67
C THR A 7 17.31 -33.86 22.55
N ALA A 8 18.05 -33.53 21.53
CA ALA A 8 18.19 -32.14 21.13
C ALA A 8 16.83 -31.66 20.58
N ALA A 9 16.11 -30.82 21.34
CA ALA A 9 14.93 -30.15 20.84
C ALA A 9 15.40 -29.14 19.80
N MET A 10 15.20 -29.42 18.52
CA MET A 10 15.32 -28.42 17.48
C MET A 10 14.17 -27.45 17.62
N ILE A 11 14.47 -26.28 18.18
CA ILE A 11 13.55 -25.15 18.15
C ILE A 11 13.63 -24.59 16.73
N LEU A 12 12.66 -24.95 15.90
CA LEU A 12 12.46 -24.29 14.61
C LEU A 12 11.94 -22.87 14.93
N LEU A 13 12.84 -21.90 14.84
CA LEU A 13 12.45 -20.50 14.83
C LEU A 13 11.81 -20.25 13.46
N ALA A 14 10.49 -20.26 13.41
CA ALA A 14 9.78 -19.75 12.24
C ALA A 14 10.04 -18.27 12.16
N ALA A 15 10.86 -17.82 11.20
CA ALA A 15 11.03 -16.42 10.91
C ALA A 15 9.70 -15.88 10.36
N SER A 16 8.93 -15.21 11.21
CA SER A 16 7.74 -14.49 10.76
C SER A 16 8.20 -13.29 9.95
N ILE A 17 7.85 -13.28 8.65
CA ILE A 17 8.11 -12.14 7.76
C ILE A 17 7.08 -11.07 8.13
N ALA A 18 7.47 -10.12 8.98
CA ALA A 18 6.59 -9.04 9.43
C ALA A 18 6.55 -7.83 8.49
N ALA A 19 7.39 -7.81 7.41
CA ALA A 19 7.53 -6.67 6.51
C ALA A 19 6.21 -6.19 5.84
N PRO A 20 5.29 -7.06 5.32
CA PRO A 20 4.05 -6.61 4.69
C PRO A 20 3.11 -5.85 5.62
N ALA A 21 3.04 -6.22 6.90
CA ALA A 21 2.16 -5.57 7.87
C ALA A 21 2.65 -4.14 8.20
N PHE A 22 3.97 -3.92 8.30
CA PHE A 22 4.52 -2.59 8.51
C PHE A 22 4.33 -1.67 7.30
N ALA A 23 4.55 -2.18 6.08
CA ALA A 23 4.32 -1.44 4.85
C ALA A 23 2.85 -1.03 4.70
N GLN A 24 1.90 -1.92 5.01
CA GLN A 24 0.47 -1.63 4.98
C GLN A 24 0.10 -0.55 6.00
N SER A 25 0.62 -0.63 7.23
CA SER A 25 0.36 0.34 8.29
C SER A 25 0.92 1.72 7.94
N ALA A 26 2.17 1.79 7.48
CA ALA A 26 2.80 3.03 7.06
C ALA A 26 2.10 3.62 5.82
N GLY A 27 1.73 2.77 4.86
CA GLY A 27 0.97 3.15 3.68
C GLY A 27 -0.41 3.68 4.01
N ALA A 28 -1.11 3.07 4.97
CA ALA A 28 -2.40 3.53 5.45
C ALA A 28 -2.33 4.93 6.06
N ASP A 29 -1.32 5.20 6.87
CA ASP A 29 -1.12 6.51 7.48
C ASP A 29 -0.83 7.59 6.44
N THR A 30 0.05 7.31 5.49
CA THR A 30 0.35 8.23 4.38
C THR A 30 -0.87 8.45 3.49
N TYR A 31 -1.60 7.39 3.17
CA TYR A 31 -2.82 7.47 2.38
C TYR A 31 -3.85 8.37 3.05
N LYS A 32 -4.11 8.17 4.33
CA LYS A 32 -5.05 8.97 5.12
C LYS A 32 -4.67 10.45 5.10
N ALA A 33 -3.37 10.76 5.24
CA ALA A 33 -2.89 12.12 5.32
C ALA A 33 -2.86 12.84 3.96
N LYS A 34 -2.59 12.12 2.86
CA LYS A 34 -2.27 12.73 1.57
C LYS A 34 -3.23 12.40 0.43
N CYS A 35 -3.95 11.32 0.51
CA CYS A 35 -4.69 10.76 -0.62
C CYS A 35 -6.22 10.69 -0.38
N ALA A 36 -6.63 10.44 0.85
CA ALA A 36 -8.03 10.14 1.18
C ALA A 36 -8.99 11.31 0.95
N MET A 37 -8.53 12.55 0.97
CA MET A 37 -9.40 13.71 0.72
C MET A 37 -10.04 13.63 -0.66
N CYS A 38 -9.31 13.15 -1.66
CA CYS A 38 -9.80 12.99 -3.02
C CYS A 38 -10.27 11.56 -3.30
N HIS A 39 -9.41 10.58 -3.01
CA HIS A 39 -9.69 9.18 -3.33
C HIS A 39 -10.66 8.48 -2.38
N GLY A 40 -10.95 9.08 -1.25
CA GLY A 40 -11.81 8.51 -0.21
C GLY A 40 -11.08 7.53 0.69
N PRO A 41 -11.56 7.33 1.92
CA PRO A 41 -10.94 6.39 2.86
C PRO A 41 -10.99 4.94 2.39
N ASP A 42 -11.95 4.59 1.54
CA ASP A 42 -12.12 3.27 0.94
C ASP A 42 -11.61 3.18 -0.51
N GLY A 43 -11.08 4.27 -1.06
CA GLY A 43 -10.55 4.31 -2.41
C GLY A 43 -11.58 4.42 -3.53
N THR A 44 -12.86 4.62 -3.20
CA THR A 44 -13.95 4.72 -4.20
C THR A 44 -14.13 6.11 -4.77
N ALA A 45 -13.38 7.10 -4.28
CA ALA A 45 -13.52 8.51 -4.65
C ALA A 45 -14.93 9.08 -4.38
N ALA A 46 -15.64 8.53 -3.40
CA ALA A 46 -16.98 8.99 -3.02
C ALA A 46 -16.99 10.24 -2.14
N THR A 47 -15.90 10.99 -2.12
CA THR A 47 -15.80 12.30 -1.44
C THR A 47 -16.34 13.41 -2.33
N PRO A 48 -16.71 14.58 -1.77
CA PRO A 48 -17.10 15.73 -2.58
C PRO A 48 -16.06 16.10 -3.63
N MET A 49 -14.77 16.09 -3.25
CA MET A 49 -13.67 16.41 -4.15
C MET A 49 -13.50 15.33 -5.24
N GLY A 50 -13.62 14.06 -4.87
CA GLY A 50 -13.55 12.94 -5.82
C GLY A 50 -14.64 13.00 -6.86
N LYS A 51 -15.86 13.34 -6.46
CA LYS A 51 -16.99 13.51 -7.37
C LYS A 51 -16.82 14.72 -8.27
N MET A 52 -16.40 15.85 -7.72
CA MET A 52 -16.17 17.08 -8.48
C MET A 52 -15.11 16.90 -9.56
N MET A 53 -14.02 16.23 -9.24
CA MET A 53 -12.90 16.00 -10.13
C MET A 53 -13.06 14.77 -11.01
N LYS A 54 -14.15 14.01 -10.85
CA LYS A 54 -14.42 12.76 -11.58
C LYS A 54 -13.28 11.75 -11.46
N ILE A 55 -12.78 11.59 -10.23
CA ILE A 55 -11.70 10.65 -9.93
C ILE A 55 -12.25 9.22 -10.00
N PRO A 56 -11.60 8.31 -10.72
CA PRO A 56 -12.05 6.91 -10.77
C PRO A 56 -11.82 6.21 -9.45
N SER A 57 -12.69 5.23 -9.14
CA SER A 57 -12.47 4.32 -8.02
C SER A 57 -11.23 3.46 -8.28
N PHE A 58 -10.47 3.13 -7.22
CA PHE A 58 -9.39 2.15 -7.34
C PHE A 58 -9.90 0.74 -7.70
N LYS A 59 -11.19 0.48 -7.55
CA LYS A 59 -11.82 -0.77 -7.99
C LYS A 59 -12.11 -0.80 -9.49
N ASP A 60 -11.85 0.29 -10.21
CA ASP A 60 -11.91 0.30 -11.66
C ASP A 60 -11.00 -0.79 -12.23
N PRO A 61 -11.50 -1.64 -13.16
CA PRO A 61 -10.70 -2.72 -13.74
C PRO A 61 -9.37 -2.28 -14.33
N ASP A 62 -9.30 -1.11 -14.94
CA ASP A 62 -8.07 -0.58 -15.53
C ASP A 62 -7.01 -0.29 -14.45
N LEU A 63 -7.44 0.19 -13.29
CA LEU A 63 -6.53 0.44 -12.18
C LEU A 63 -6.12 -0.85 -11.46
N ILE A 64 -7.01 -1.83 -11.39
CA ILE A 64 -6.66 -3.16 -10.85
C ILE A 64 -5.62 -3.84 -11.73
N LYS A 65 -5.73 -3.70 -13.05
CA LYS A 65 -4.79 -4.30 -14.03
C LYS A 65 -3.48 -3.52 -14.16
N ALA A 66 -3.45 -2.25 -13.78
CA ALA A 66 -2.24 -1.44 -13.84
C ALA A 66 -1.13 -2.07 -12.98
N THR A 67 0.09 -2.00 -13.47
CA THR A 67 1.26 -2.48 -12.71
C THR A 67 1.55 -1.55 -11.52
N ASP A 68 2.23 -2.07 -10.51
CA ASP A 68 2.70 -1.23 -9.40
C ASP A 68 3.62 -0.12 -9.92
N ALA A 69 4.48 -0.42 -10.88
CA ALA A 69 5.35 0.58 -11.49
C ALA A 69 4.55 1.73 -12.14
N ALA A 70 3.46 1.42 -12.82
CA ALA A 70 2.58 2.43 -13.43
C ALA A 70 1.89 3.30 -12.38
N LEU A 71 1.40 2.69 -11.29
CA LEU A 71 0.78 3.41 -10.18
C LEU A 71 1.79 4.29 -9.43
N ILE A 72 2.99 3.79 -9.23
CA ILE A 72 4.10 4.55 -8.63
C ILE A 72 4.47 5.75 -9.51
N ALA A 73 4.60 5.55 -10.82
CA ALA A 73 4.90 6.63 -11.75
C ALA A 73 3.81 7.71 -11.75
N ALA A 74 2.54 7.32 -11.76
CA ALA A 74 1.43 8.27 -11.69
C ALA A 74 1.44 9.08 -10.39
N THR A 75 1.83 8.48 -9.28
CA THR A 75 1.95 9.15 -8.00
C THR A 75 3.13 10.11 -7.96
N ASN A 76 4.28 9.70 -8.50
CA ASN A 76 5.48 10.55 -8.59
C ASN A 76 5.25 11.78 -9.48
N ASP A 77 4.68 11.56 -10.65
CA ASP A 77 4.62 12.57 -11.71
C ASP A 77 3.33 13.37 -11.65
N GLY A 78 2.32 12.87 -10.97
CA GLY A 78 0.97 13.42 -11.01
C GLY A 78 0.26 13.08 -12.31
N LYS A 79 -1.04 13.33 -12.35
CA LYS A 79 -1.86 13.13 -13.54
C LYS A 79 -3.10 14.02 -13.48
N GLY A 80 -3.27 14.89 -14.47
CA GLY A 80 -4.39 15.84 -14.49
C GLY A 80 -4.36 16.72 -13.24
N LYS A 81 -5.44 16.69 -12.46
CA LYS A 81 -5.55 17.45 -11.21
C LYS A 81 -4.85 16.79 -10.01
N MET A 82 -4.40 15.55 -10.15
CA MET A 82 -3.61 14.88 -9.12
C MET A 82 -2.22 15.49 -9.06
N PRO A 83 -1.78 16.02 -7.90
CA PRO A 83 -0.45 16.60 -7.78
C PRO A 83 0.64 15.55 -7.86
N ALA A 84 1.84 15.97 -8.26
CA ALA A 84 3.04 15.17 -8.23
C ALA A 84 3.57 15.06 -6.79
N TYR A 85 3.90 13.85 -6.36
CA TYR A 85 4.44 13.60 -5.02
C TYR A 85 5.93 13.35 -4.98
N LYS A 86 6.60 13.33 -6.14
CA LYS A 86 8.07 13.27 -6.20
C LYS A 86 8.68 14.44 -5.43
N GLY A 87 9.56 14.14 -4.49
CA GLY A 87 10.16 15.15 -3.61
C GLY A 87 9.31 15.53 -2.39
N LYS A 88 8.02 15.16 -2.36
CA LYS A 88 7.13 15.35 -1.21
C LYS A 88 7.01 14.09 -0.36
N LEU A 89 7.06 12.94 -0.99
CA LEU A 89 7.11 11.62 -0.38
C LEU A 89 8.37 10.92 -0.85
N THR A 90 8.93 10.07 0.01
CA THR A 90 10.06 9.21 -0.37
C THR A 90 9.58 8.08 -1.29
N ASP A 91 10.50 7.48 -2.03
CA ASP A 91 10.18 6.31 -2.86
C ASP A 91 9.59 5.16 -2.02
N ALA A 92 10.12 4.96 -0.82
CA ALA A 92 9.60 3.94 0.10
C ALA A 92 8.16 4.26 0.54
N GLN A 93 7.84 5.50 0.85
CA GLN A 93 6.49 5.93 1.22
C GLN A 93 5.51 5.72 0.05
N ILE A 94 5.91 6.02 -1.17
CA ILE A 94 5.07 5.82 -2.35
C ILE A 94 4.81 4.34 -2.57
N LYS A 95 5.82 3.49 -2.47
CA LYS A 95 5.66 2.03 -2.54
C LYS A 95 4.69 1.51 -1.49
N ASP A 96 4.82 1.98 -0.26
CA ASP A 96 3.95 1.57 0.85
C ASP A 96 2.50 2.01 0.61
N VAL A 97 2.29 3.21 0.07
CA VAL A 97 0.95 3.69 -0.32
C VAL A 97 0.35 2.81 -1.40
N ILE A 98 1.11 2.43 -2.43
CA ILE A 98 0.61 1.54 -3.48
C ILE A 98 0.24 0.17 -2.91
N THR A 99 1.06 -0.37 -2.01
CA THR A 99 0.73 -1.61 -1.30
C THR A 99 -0.59 -1.50 -0.53
N PHE A 100 -0.82 -0.39 0.15
CA PHE A 100 -2.08 -0.12 0.83
C PHE A 100 -3.25 0.00 -0.14
N ILE A 101 -3.09 0.73 -1.25
CA ILE A 101 -4.13 0.88 -2.28
C ILE A 101 -4.55 -0.47 -2.84
N ARG A 102 -3.62 -1.42 -3.02
CA ARG A 102 -3.94 -2.78 -3.45
C ARG A 102 -4.91 -3.48 -2.49
N THR A 103 -4.83 -3.18 -1.20
CA THR A 103 -5.79 -3.73 -0.23
C THR A 103 -7.20 -3.17 -0.42
N LEU A 104 -7.32 -1.95 -0.91
CA LEU A 104 -8.61 -1.31 -1.19
C LEU A 104 -9.29 -1.83 -2.46
N GLN A 105 -8.55 -2.52 -3.31
CA GLN A 105 -9.03 -3.09 -4.58
C GLN A 105 -9.66 -4.48 -4.44
N LYS A 106 -9.54 -5.07 -3.27
CA LYS A 106 -10.08 -6.41 -2.99
C LYS A 106 -11.56 -6.38 -2.69
#